data_338b3af1fd9e7bb00646608ebfcef696
#
_entry.id   338b3af1fd9e7bb00646608ebfcef696
#
_cell.length_a   1.000
_cell.length_b   1.000
_cell.length_c   1.000
_cell.angle_alpha   90.00
_cell.angle_beta   90.00
_cell.angle_gamma   90.00
#
_symmetry.space_group_name_H-M   'P 1'
#
loop_
_entity.id
_entity.type
_entity.pdbx_description
1 polymer ?
#
loop_
_entity_poly.entity_id
_entity_poly.type
_entity_poly.pdbx_seq_one_letter_code
_entity_poly.pdbx_strand_id
1 'polypeptide(L)'
;MLVAATLGTSFSCVCPPCEAPGAQGAKPAAVVPVGSRLVVWDGEGGGIEGGKSWADCDKKGACKATLAPAPKLGKDSTNGLKFHAEGEGWQGAGWNWFGWWPETAGTDFRSYTHLTLWIKVTPKTPELAPEPGALGFLFGCSAGKKSSGSVVLGKYDKNLFDGQWHKVTVPLADFYVGKEGAEFDPGTAWEFRLNHWAGAPRNFDVILDDVAVEKQ
;
A
#
# COMPACT_ATOMS: atom_id res chain seq x y z
N MET A 1 72.81 -18.42 -49.53
CA MET A 1 71.39 -18.61 -49.22
C MET A 1 71.25 -18.39 -47.71
N LEU A 2 70.88 -17.17 -47.34
CA LEU A 2 70.73 -16.80 -45.94
C LEU A 2 69.26 -16.97 -45.57
N VAL A 3 68.99 -17.73 -44.50
CA VAL A 3 67.65 -17.83 -43.90
C VAL A 3 67.63 -16.92 -42.69
N ALA A 4 66.79 -15.90 -42.74
CA ALA A 4 66.56 -14.98 -41.64
C ALA A 4 65.44 -15.54 -40.70
N ALA A 5 65.77 -15.75 -39.46
CA ALA A 5 64.77 -16.16 -38.44
C ALA A 5 64.19 -14.88 -37.80
N THR A 6 62.88 -14.70 -37.95
CA THR A 6 62.12 -13.64 -37.27
C THR A 6 61.68 -14.12 -35.89
N LEU A 7 62.20 -13.46 -34.87
CA LEU A 7 61.74 -13.58 -33.47
C LEU A 7 60.41 -12.84 -33.30
N GLY A 8 59.34 -13.61 -33.08
CA GLY A 8 58.04 -13.06 -32.72
C GLY A 8 57.96 -12.75 -31.22
N THR A 9 57.82 -11.51 -30.83
CA THR A 9 57.55 -11.06 -29.48
C THR A 9 56.07 -11.14 -29.19
N SER A 10 55.67 -12.10 -28.38
CA SER A 10 54.29 -12.21 -27.89
C SER A 10 54.05 -11.18 -26.78
N PHE A 11 53.27 -10.16 -27.02
CA PHE A 11 52.74 -9.27 -26.02
C PHE A 11 51.57 -9.96 -25.32
N SER A 12 51.77 -10.43 -24.08
CA SER A 12 50.67 -10.82 -23.22
C SER A 12 50.02 -9.56 -22.60
N CYS A 13 48.83 -9.20 -23.11
CA CYS A 13 47.98 -8.25 -22.43
C CYS A 13 47.46 -8.86 -21.13
N VAL A 14 48.00 -8.46 -20.00
CA VAL A 14 47.43 -8.71 -18.68
C VAL A 14 46.28 -7.71 -18.50
N CYS A 15 45.05 -8.19 -18.63
CA CYS A 15 43.91 -7.38 -18.22
C CYS A 15 43.92 -7.19 -16.70
N PRO A 16 43.77 -5.97 -16.18
CA PRO A 16 43.57 -5.76 -14.74
C PRO A 16 42.27 -6.47 -14.31
N PRO A 17 42.21 -7.00 -13.09
CA PRO A 17 41.01 -7.63 -12.59
C PRO A 17 39.83 -6.64 -12.63
N CYS A 18 38.75 -7.00 -13.30
CA CYS A 18 37.48 -6.27 -13.21
C CYS A 18 37.04 -6.28 -11.75
N GLU A 19 37.18 -5.16 -11.06
CA GLU A 19 36.49 -4.96 -9.80
C GLU A 19 34.98 -5.11 -10.06
N ALA A 20 34.38 -6.13 -9.45
CA ALA A 20 32.93 -6.30 -9.43
C ALA A 20 32.34 -5.00 -8.86
N PRO A 21 31.28 -4.42 -9.51
CA PRO A 21 30.61 -3.25 -8.95
C PRO A 21 30.19 -3.59 -7.53
N GLY A 22 30.72 -2.82 -6.57
CA GLY A 22 30.50 -3.03 -5.15
C GLY A 22 29.00 -3.22 -4.91
N ALA A 23 28.65 -4.34 -4.32
CA ALA A 23 27.31 -4.57 -3.79
C ALA A 23 27.04 -3.39 -2.85
N GLN A 24 26.24 -2.43 -3.30
CA GLN A 24 25.68 -1.41 -2.42
C GLN A 24 24.91 -2.18 -1.37
N GLY A 25 25.45 -2.23 -0.16
CA GLY A 25 24.86 -2.92 0.96
C GLY A 25 23.40 -2.52 1.07
N ALA A 26 22.52 -3.49 0.93
CA ALA A 26 21.09 -3.30 1.17
C ALA A 26 20.98 -2.60 2.53
N LYS A 27 20.41 -1.38 2.53
CA LYS A 27 20.12 -0.65 3.77
C LYS A 27 19.34 -1.64 4.65
N PRO A 28 19.79 -1.96 5.87
CA PRO A 28 19.07 -2.90 6.73
C PRO A 28 17.62 -2.45 6.80
N ALA A 29 16.69 -3.37 6.59
CA ALA A 29 15.26 -3.10 6.81
C ALA A 29 15.16 -2.43 8.19
N ALA A 30 14.54 -1.25 8.25
CA ALA A 30 14.41 -0.51 9.48
C ALA A 30 13.74 -1.44 10.51
N VAL A 31 14.45 -1.80 11.56
CA VAL A 31 13.92 -2.53 12.71
C VAL A 31 12.95 -1.55 13.38
N VAL A 32 11.68 -1.63 13.02
CA VAL A 32 10.64 -0.86 13.69
C VAL A 32 10.55 -1.40 15.11
N PRO A 33 10.64 -0.54 16.14
CA PRO A 33 10.50 -0.99 17.52
C PRO A 33 9.19 -1.77 17.67
N VAL A 34 9.23 -2.95 18.28
CA VAL A 34 8.03 -3.75 18.56
C VAL A 34 7.26 -3.06 19.68
N GLY A 35 6.59 -1.96 19.34
CA GLY A 35 5.60 -1.31 20.19
C GLY A 35 4.27 -2.07 20.15
N SER A 36 3.36 -1.73 21.03
CA SER A 36 2.00 -2.24 20.97
C SER A 36 1.22 -1.73 19.74
N ARG A 37 1.70 -0.69 19.08
CA ARG A 37 1.07 0.00 17.96
C ARG A 37 2.11 0.53 16.98
N LEU A 38 1.86 0.35 15.69
CA LEU A 38 2.62 0.93 14.59
C LEU A 38 1.68 1.77 13.73
N VAL A 39 1.89 3.06 13.69
CA VAL A 39 1.16 3.98 12.81
C VAL A 39 1.68 3.81 11.38
N VAL A 40 0.80 3.46 10.47
CA VAL A 40 1.09 3.33 9.04
C VAL A 40 0.95 4.70 8.36
N TRP A 41 -0.12 5.43 8.71
CA TRP A 41 -0.39 6.76 8.19
C TRP A 41 -1.28 7.55 9.16
N ASP A 42 -0.88 8.77 9.54
CA ASP A 42 -1.67 9.67 10.40
C ASP A 42 -1.83 11.09 9.82
N GLY A 43 -1.14 11.39 8.71
CA GLY A 43 -1.16 12.72 8.12
C GLY A 43 -0.33 13.78 8.85
N GLU A 44 0.19 13.47 10.04
CA GLU A 44 0.93 14.40 10.93
C GLU A 44 2.43 14.09 10.97
N GLY A 45 2.88 13.10 10.20
CA GLY A 45 4.28 12.66 10.15
C GLY A 45 4.66 11.64 11.22
N GLY A 46 3.70 11.10 11.97
CA GLY A 46 3.90 10.01 12.92
C GLY A 46 3.86 8.62 12.30
N GLY A 47 3.46 8.53 11.03
CA GLY A 47 3.38 7.28 10.27
C GLY A 47 4.71 6.86 9.63
N ILE A 48 4.66 5.79 8.82
CA ILE A 48 5.81 5.35 8.05
C ILE A 48 6.08 6.36 6.94
N GLU A 49 7.23 7.02 7.00
CA GLU A 49 7.57 8.12 6.08
C GLU A 49 7.77 7.67 4.63
N GLY A 50 7.64 8.63 3.69
CA GLY A 50 8.07 8.50 2.30
C GLY A 50 7.04 7.93 1.36
N GLY A 51 5.77 7.85 1.77
CA GLY A 51 4.72 7.25 0.98
C GLY A 51 4.39 8.00 -0.33
N LYS A 52 3.89 7.23 -1.29
CA LYS A 52 3.32 7.71 -2.56
C LYS A 52 1.90 7.19 -2.71
N SER A 53 1.01 8.08 -3.14
CA SER A 53 -0.36 7.70 -3.46
C SER A 53 -0.50 7.34 -4.94
N TRP A 54 -1.42 6.45 -5.21
CA TRP A 54 -1.95 6.19 -6.55
C TRP A 54 -3.46 6.04 -6.49
N ALA A 55 -4.13 6.28 -7.61
CA ALA A 55 -5.54 5.96 -7.78
C ALA A 55 -5.80 5.63 -9.24
N ASP A 56 -6.69 4.69 -9.50
CA ASP A 56 -7.07 4.25 -10.85
C ASP A 56 -8.49 3.71 -10.89
N CYS A 57 -9.05 3.57 -12.09
CA CYS A 57 -10.34 2.95 -12.32
C CYS A 57 -10.37 2.23 -13.68
N ASP A 58 -11.19 1.18 -13.81
CA ASP A 58 -11.18 0.28 -14.96
C ASP A 58 -11.91 0.84 -16.20
N LYS A 59 -12.86 1.75 -16.01
CA LYS A 59 -13.65 2.36 -17.10
C LYS A 59 -13.23 3.80 -17.35
N LYS A 60 -12.02 4.00 -17.91
CA LYS A 60 -11.50 5.34 -18.23
C LYS A 60 -12.51 6.17 -19.03
N GLY A 61 -12.82 7.37 -18.53
CA GLY A 61 -13.83 8.27 -19.09
C GLY A 61 -15.24 8.09 -18.54
N ALA A 62 -15.54 6.97 -17.88
CA ALA A 62 -16.81 6.70 -17.21
C ALA A 62 -16.67 6.57 -15.69
N CYS A 63 -15.46 6.51 -15.18
CA CYS A 63 -15.16 6.51 -13.77
C CYS A 63 -14.00 7.46 -13.43
N LYS A 64 -13.91 7.82 -12.16
CA LYS A 64 -12.82 8.63 -11.60
C LYS A 64 -12.45 8.12 -10.23
N ALA A 65 -11.15 8.03 -9.97
CA ALA A 65 -10.61 7.76 -8.65
C ALA A 65 -9.46 8.73 -8.36
N THR A 66 -9.38 9.25 -7.14
CA THR A 66 -8.24 10.06 -6.69
C THR A 66 -7.92 9.74 -5.24
N LEU A 67 -6.64 9.82 -4.87
CA LEU A 67 -6.18 9.72 -3.48
C LEU A 67 -5.18 10.85 -3.24
N ALA A 68 -5.45 11.68 -2.24
CA ALA A 68 -4.57 12.79 -1.89
C ALA A 68 -4.66 13.14 -0.40
N PRO A 69 -3.58 13.68 0.18
CA PRO A 69 -3.65 14.31 1.50
C PRO A 69 -4.74 15.38 1.53
N ALA A 70 -5.47 15.44 2.63
CA ALA A 70 -6.59 16.35 2.83
C ALA A 70 -6.41 17.11 4.16
N PRO A 71 -5.67 18.24 4.14
CA PRO A 71 -5.36 19.00 5.34
C PRO A 71 -6.63 19.44 6.09
N LYS A 72 -6.64 19.28 7.41
CA LYS A 72 -7.74 19.65 8.31
C LYS A 72 -9.06 18.90 8.06
N LEU A 73 -9.05 17.84 7.24
CA LEU A 73 -10.22 17.01 6.99
C LEU A 73 -10.16 15.68 7.75
N GLY A 74 -9.10 15.41 8.51
CA GLY A 74 -8.98 14.26 9.38
C GLY A 74 -9.86 14.35 10.61
N LYS A 75 -9.81 13.32 11.44
CA LYS A 75 -10.54 13.26 12.72
C LYS A 75 -10.04 14.40 13.64
N ASP A 76 -10.98 15.11 14.27
CA ASP A 76 -10.68 16.24 15.14
C ASP A 76 -9.87 17.37 14.48
N SER A 77 -10.07 17.59 13.15
CA SER A 77 -9.40 18.61 12.34
C SER A 77 -7.90 18.38 12.12
N THR A 78 -7.44 17.17 12.29
CA THR A 78 -6.12 16.69 11.85
C THR A 78 -6.04 16.59 10.32
N ASN A 79 -4.92 16.15 9.78
CA ASN A 79 -4.82 15.87 8.34
C ASN A 79 -5.39 14.49 8.03
N GLY A 80 -6.20 14.40 6.99
CA GLY A 80 -6.77 13.15 6.50
C GLY A 80 -6.17 12.72 5.17
N LEU A 81 -6.41 11.47 4.77
CA LEU A 81 -6.14 10.96 3.43
C LEU A 81 -7.48 10.74 2.74
N LYS A 82 -7.74 11.52 1.68
CA LYS A 82 -9.03 11.50 0.98
C LYS A 82 -8.97 10.65 -0.28
N PHE A 83 -9.77 9.60 -0.31
CA PHE A 83 -10.13 8.85 -1.52
C PHE A 83 -11.46 9.37 -2.06
N HIS A 84 -11.50 9.73 -3.35
CA HIS A 84 -12.72 10.06 -4.06
C HIS A 84 -12.97 9.02 -5.13
N ALA A 85 -14.19 8.51 -5.21
CA ALA A 85 -14.64 7.55 -6.21
C ALA A 85 -15.91 8.06 -6.89
N GLU A 86 -15.94 8.02 -8.24
CA GLU A 86 -17.07 8.44 -9.05
C GLU A 86 -17.22 7.50 -10.26
N GLY A 87 -18.46 7.18 -10.63
CA GLY A 87 -18.81 6.32 -11.76
C GLY A 87 -19.09 4.88 -11.35
N GLU A 88 -19.07 3.98 -12.33
CA GLU A 88 -19.30 2.54 -12.16
C GLU A 88 -18.05 1.71 -12.44
N GLY A 89 -18.07 0.42 -12.09
CA GLY A 89 -16.96 -0.49 -12.26
C GLY A 89 -16.01 -0.46 -11.05
N TRP A 90 -14.75 -0.84 -11.28
CA TRP A 90 -13.73 -0.84 -10.24
C TRP A 90 -13.11 0.55 -10.09
N GLN A 91 -13.00 1.01 -8.85
CA GLN A 91 -12.19 2.16 -8.46
C GLN A 91 -11.27 1.72 -7.32
N GLY A 92 -9.99 2.07 -7.41
CA GLY A 92 -9.03 1.73 -6.38
C GLY A 92 -8.03 2.84 -6.13
N ALA A 93 -7.47 2.83 -4.92
CA ALA A 93 -6.41 3.74 -4.54
C ALA A 93 -5.53 3.12 -3.47
N GLY A 94 -4.26 3.51 -3.43
CA GLY A 94 -3.32 2.99 -2.46
C GLY A 94 -2.30 4.00 -1.99
N TRP A 95 -1.74 3.73 -0.80
CA TRP A 95 -0.63 4.44 -0.21
C TRP A 95 0.54 3.49 0.01
N ASN A 96 1.67 3.80 -0.64
CA ASN A 96 2.87 2.98 -0.67
C ASN A 96 3.97 3.67 0.11
N TRP A 97 4.40 3.13 1.25
CA TRP A 97 5.40 3.80 2.10
C TRP A 97 6.86 3.47 1.78
N PHE A 98 7.15 2.52 0.89
CA PHE A 98 8.50 2.27 0.35
C PHE A 98 8.63 2.60 -1.14
N GLY A 99 7.73 3.40 -1.71
CA GLY A 99 7.69 3.72 -3.13
C GLY A 99 7.08 2.60 -3.97
N TRP A 100 7.37 2.61 -5.29
CA TRP A 100 6.77 1.67 -6.21
C TRP A 100 7.49 0.33 -6.20
N TRP A 101 6.78 -0.75 -5.90
CA TRP A 101 7.23 -2.14 -6.01
C TRP A 101 8.63 -2.39 -5.43
N PRO A 102 8.86 -2.18 -4.13
CA PRO A 102 10.12 -2.52 -3.52
C PRO A 102 10.38 -4.03 -3.70
N GLU A 103 11.62 -4.42 -4.01
CA GLU A 103 11.94 -5.83 -4.22
C GLU A 103 11.97 -6.62 -2.90
N THR A 104 12.46 -5.99 -1.85
CA THR A 104 12.68 -6.64 -0.54
C THR A 104 12.29 -5.80 0.65
N ALA A 105 12.04 -4.49 0.47
CA ALA A 105 11.68 -3.60 1.56
C ALA A 105 10.22 -3.81 1.97
N GLY A 106 9.96 -3.83 3.27
CA GLY A 106 8.62 -3.93 3.82
C GLY A 106 8.65 -3.77 5.33
N THR A 107 7.48 -3.64 5.90
CA THR A 107 7.26 -3.53 7.34
C THR A 107 6.70 -4.84 7.85
N ASP A 108 7.23 -5.31 8.98
CA ASP A 108 6.81 -6.56 9.59
C ASP A 108 5.55 -6.37 10.44
N PHE A 109 4.43 -6.93 9.99
CA PHE A 109 3.15 -6.92 10.69
C PHE A 109 2.89 -8.17 11.54
N ARG A 110 3.78 -9.18 11.52
CA ARG A 110 3.58 -10.48 12.22
C ARG A 110 3.39 -10.37 13.72
N SER A 111 3.90 -9.29 14.33
CA SER A 111 3.75 -9.07 15.77
C SER A 111 2.47 -8.35 16.17
N TYR A 112 1.65 -7.92 15.21
CA TYR A 112 0.39 -7.21 15.43
C TYR A 112 -0.80 -8.12 15.16
N THR A 113 -1.96 -7.77 15.73
CA THR A 113 -3.17 -8.60 15.65
C THR A 113 -4.32 -7.89 14.95
N HIS A 114 -4.35 -6.56 14.93
CA HIS A 114 -5.45 -5.78 14.37
C HIS A 114 -4.94 -4.61 13.53
N LEU A 115 -5.70 -4.28 12.48
CA LEU A 115 -5.70 -2.97 11.85
C LEU A 115 -6.71 -2.10 12.58
N THR A 116 -6.35 -0.86 12.88
CA THR A 116 -7.27 0.19 13.35
C THR A 116 -7.15 1.42 12.47
N LEU A 117 -8.28 2.08 12.23
CA LEU A 117 -8.31 3.33 11.48
C LEU A 117 -9.54 4.14 11.85
N TRP A 118 -9.45 5.46 11.73
CA TRP A 118 -10.62 6.32 11.63
C TRP A 118 -10.99 6.46 10.16
N ILE A 119 -12.29 6.36 9.89
CA ILE A 119 -12.84 6.46 8.54
C ILE A 119 -14.14 7.24 8.54
N LYS A 120 -14.31 8.06 7.52
CA LYS A 120 -15.55 8.77 7.25
C LYS A 120 -15.90 8.57 5.79
N VAL A 121 -17.07 8.02 5.50
CA VAL A 121 -17.58 7.83 4.13
C VAL A 121 -18.74 8.78 3.89
N THR A 122 -18.57 9.67 2.93
CA THR A 122 -19.56 10.72 2.63
C THR A 122 -20.03 10.59 1.18
N PRO A 123 -21.21 10.00 0.93
CA PRO A 123 -21.80 9.99 -0.42
C PRO A 123 -22.27 11.39 -0.81
N LYS A 124 -22.26 11.70 -2.11
CA LYS A 124 -22.81 12.96 -2.63
C LYS A 124 -24.32 13.03 -2.46
N THR A 125 -25.01 11.93 -2.67
CA THR A 125 -26.41 11.71 -2.30
C THR A 125 -26.55 10.28 -1.76
N PRO A 126 -27.60 9.96 -1.01
CA PRO A 126 -27.80 8.61 -0.47
C PRO A 126 -27.75 7.49 -1.53
N GLU A 127 -28.27 7.75 -2.73
CA GLU A 127 -28.34 6.78 -3.83
C GLU A 127 -26.95 6.50 -4.43
N LEU A 128 -26.00 7.43 -4.24
CA LEU A 128 -24.63 7.32 -4.75
C LEU A 128 -23.65 6.79 -3.68
N ALA A 129 -24.16 6.37 -2.54
CA ALA A 129 -23.35 5.72 -1.50
C ALA A 129 -22.72 4.42 -2.03
N PRO A 130 -21.51 4.03 -1.55
CA PRO A 130 -20.98 2.72 -1.85
C PRO A 130 -21.89 1.62 -1.31
N GLU A 131 -21.96 0.50 -2.02
CA GLU A 131 -22.65 -0.67 -1.48
C GLU A 131 -21.88 -1.21 -0.26
N PRO A 132 -22.56 -1.61 0.82
CA PRO A 132 -21.90 -2.07 2.05
C PRO A 132 -20.92 -3.24 1.83
N GLY A 133 -21.14 -4.05 0.81
CA GLY A 133 -20.27 -5.17 0.42
C GLY A 133 -19.16 -4.81 -0.57
N ALA A 134 -19.05 -3.56 -1.00
CA ALA A 134 -18.20 -3.17 -2.12
C ALA A 134 -16.93 -2.38 -1.73
N LEU A 135 -16.93 -1.71 -0.57
CA LEU A 135 -15.75 -0.97 -0.09
C LEU A 135 -14.84 -1.90 0.70
N GLY A 136 -13.73 -2.25 0.09
CA GLY A 136 -12.73 -3.14 0.67
C GLY A 136 -11.42 -2.44 1.02
N PHE A 137 -10.70 -3.02 1.98
CA PHE A 137 -9.36 -2.64 2.38
C PHE A 137 -8.44 -3.85 2.27
N LEU A 138 -7.21 -3.66 1.79
CA LEU A 138 -6.20 -4.72 1.70
C LEU A 138 -4.79 -4.17 1.82
N PHE A 139 -3.82 -5.05 2.05
CA PHE A 139 -2.40 -4.75 2.06
C PHE A 139 -1.68 -5.35 0.85
N GLY A 140 -0.60 -4.70 0.41
CA GLY A 140 0.38 -5.25 -0.52
C GLY A 140 1.66 -5.64 0.21
N CYS A 141 2.34 -6.72 -0.23
CA CYS A 141 3.66 -7.11 0.25
C CYS A 141 4.68 -7.14 -0.89
N SER A 142 5.95 -6.87 -0.57
CA SER A 142 7.04 -6.91 -1.55
C SER A 142 7.40 -8.34 -1.94
N ALA A 143 7.32 -9.28 -1.01
CA ALA A 143 7.56 -10.70 -1.28
C ALA A 143 6.60 -11.22 -2.36
N GLY A 144 7.15 -11.57 -3.52
CA GLY A 144 6.37 -12.06 -4.65
C GLY A 144 5.39 -11.05 -5.26
N LYS A 145 5.40 -9.78 -4.83
CA LYS A 145 4.49 -8.70 -5.29
C LYS A 145 3.02 -9.11 -5.14
N LYS A 146 2.67 -9.62 -3.97
CA LYS A 146 1.34 -10.15 -3.66
C LYS A 146 0.51 -9.16 -2.85
N SER A 147 -0.78 -9.44 -2.80
CA SER A 147 -1.72 -8.71 -1.95
C SER A 147 -2.36 -9.65 -0.94
N SER A 148 -2.77 -9.11 0.19
CA SER A 148 -3.64 -9.82 1.13
C SER A 148 -5.02 -10.06 0.52
N GLY A 149 -5.85 -10.88 1.17
CA GLY A 149 -7.29 -10.87 0.93
C GLY A 149 -7.87 -9.48 1.18
N SER A 150 -8.92 -9.13 0.46
CA SER A 150 -9.66 -7.89 0.69
C SER A 150 -10.68 -8.08 1.78
N VAL A 151 -10.67 -7.23 2.79
CA VAL A 151 -11.71 -7.19 3.83
C VAL A 151 -12.74 -6.13 3.49
N VAL A 152 -14.01 -6.48 3.59
CA VAL A 152 -15.14 -5.56 3.38
C VAL A 152 -15.39 -4.78 4.66
N LEU A 153 -15.15 -3.45 4.64
CA LEU A 153 -15.21 -2.62 5.84
C LEU A 153 -16.61 -2.55 6.47
N GLY A 154 -17.67 -2.62 5.69
CA GLY A 154 -19.06 -2.65 6.17
C GLY A 154 -19.42 -3.86 7.03
N LYS A 155 -18.57 -4.91 7.09
CA LYS A 155 -18.75 -6.04 8.03
C LYS A 155 -18.40 -5.67 9.46
N TYR A 156 -17.51 -4.68 9.65
CA TYR A 156 -17.01 -4.27 10.96
C TYR A 156 -17.78 -3.08 11.54
N ASP A 157 -18.40 -2.28 10.67
CA ASP A 157 -19.33 -1.25 11.08
C ASP A 157 -20.45 -1.07 10.03
N LYS A 158 -21.70 -1.37 10.43
CA LYS A 158 -22.87 -1.28 9.54
C LYS A 158 -23.30 0.15 9.26
N ASN A 159 -22.89 1.10 10.10
CA ASN A 159 -23.22 2.51 9.97
C ASN A 159 -22.17 3.31 9.21
N LEU A 160 -21.14 2.64 8.69
CA LEU A 160 -19.97 3.27 8.05
C LEU A 160 -20.27 4.32 6.98
N PHE A 161 -21.47 4.29 6.37
CA PHE A 161 -21.85 5.13 5.24
C PHE A 161 -22.77 6.31 5.60
N ASP A 162 -22.84 6.68 6.88
CA ASP A 162 -23.72 7.74 7.41
C ASP A 162 -23.11 9.15 7.37
N GLY A 163 -21.88 9.27 6.85
CA GLY A 163 -21.14 10.54 6.78
C GLY A 163 -20.51 10.98 8.09
N GLN A 164 -20.49 10.14 9.12
CA GLN A 164 -19.84 10.40 10.40
C GLN A 164 -18.48 9.71 10.48
N TRP A 165 -17.69 10.06 11.49
CA TRP A 165 -16.43 9.41 11.80
C TRP A 165 -16.66 8.12 12.58
N HIS A 166 -16.09 7.03 12.08
CA HIS A 166 -16.11 5.71 12.70
C HIS A 166 -14.69 5.22 12.99
N LYS A 167 -14.46 4.65 14.17
CA LYS A 167 -13.24 3.87 14.43
C LYS A 167 -13.51 2.43 14.06
N VAL A 168 -12.82 1.94 13.04
CA VAL A 168 -12.92 0.56 12.58
C VAL A 168 -11.74 -0.24 13.10
N THR A 169 -12.01 -1.43 13.61
CA THR A 169 -10.99 -2.40 14.06
C THR A 169 -11.20 -3.71 13.30
N VAL A 170 -10.16 -4.18 12.62
CA VAL A 170 -10.19 -5.37 11.77
C VAL A 170 -9.12 -6.34 12.22
N PRO A 171 -9.43 -7.60 12.57
CA PRO A 171 -8.42 -8.61 12.82
C PRO A 171 -7.50 -8.79 11.60
N LEU A 172 -6.18 -8.75 11.79
CA LEU A 172 -5.24 -8.98 10.68
C LEU A 172 -5.41 -10.38 10.09
N ALA A 173 -5.85 -11.35 10.88
CA ALA A 173 -6.15 -12.70 10.40
C ALA A 173 -7.18 -12.72 9.26
N ASP A 174 -8.10 -11.75 9.19
CA ASP A 174 -9.12 -11.69 8.14
C ASP A 174 -8.53 -11.29 6.76
N PHE A 175 -7.33 -10.71 6.75
CA PHE A 175 -6.57 -10.42 5.53
C PHE A 175 -5.82 -11.64 4.99
N TYR A 176 -5.64 -12.69 5.79
CA TYR A 176 -4.82 -13.86 5.44
C TYR A 176 -5.66 -15.04 4.95
N VAL A 177 -6.96 -14.82 4.71
CA VAL A 177 -7.87 -15.86 4.22
C VAL A 177 -7.95 -15.89 2.69
N GLY A 178 -8.32 -17.06 2.15
CA GLY A 178 -8.42 -17.27 0.71
C GLY A 178 -7.06 -17.43 0.03
N LYS A 179 -7.07 -17.56 -1.31
CA LYS A 179 -5.85 -17.78 -2.10
C LYS A 179 -4.89 -16.58 -2.01
N GLU A 180 -5.43 -15.38 -2.16
CA GLU A 180 -4.62 -14.15 -2.11
C GLU A 180 -4.04 -13.94 -0.72
N GLY A 181 -4.85 -14.10 0.33
CA GLY A 181 -4.40 -13.98 1.72
C GLY A 181 -3.32 -14.99 2.10
N ALA A 182 -3.38 -16.22 1.57
CA ALA A 182 -2.37 -17.24 1.80
C ALA A 182 -1.03 -16.96 1.09
N GLU A 183 -1.02 -16.12 0.05
CA GLU A 183 0.18 -15.71 -0.69
C GLU A 183 0.79 -14.40 -0.15
N PHE A 184 0.09 -13.70 0.73
CA PHE A 184 0.57 -12.46 1.33
C PHE A 184 1.59 -12.74 2.44
N ASP A 185 2.75 -12.09 2.37
CA ASP A 185 3.74 -12.13 3.43
C ASP A 185 3.61 -10.90 4.36
N PRO A 186 3.06 -11.07 5.57
CA PRO A 186 2.92 -9.97 6.52
C PRO A 186 4.27 -9.43 7.04
N GLY A 187 5.38 -10.14 6.80
CA GLY A 187 6.73 -9.68 7.14
C GLY A 187 7.26 -8.58 6.22
N THR A 188 6.60 -8.34 5.08
CA THR A 188 7.08 -7.43 4.04
C THR A 188 5.98 -6.50 3.51
N ALA A 189 5.02 -6.11 4.35
CA ALA A 189 3.95 -5.17 3.99
C ALA A 189 4.54 -3.79 3.61
N TRP A 190 4.06 -3.19 2.53
CA TRP A 190 4.58 -1.91 2.04
C TRP A 190 3.51 -0.96 1.52
N GLU A 191 2.26 -1.40 1.42
CA GLU A 191 1.15 -0.66 0.85
C GLU A 191 -0.14 -1.00 1.56
N PHE A 192 -1.05 -0.03 1.69
CA PHE A 192 -2.46 -0.31 1.86
C PHE A 192 -3.27 0.21 0.67
N ARG A 193 -4.42 -0.42 0.41
CA ARG A 193 -5.32 -0.07 -0.68
C ARG A 193 -6.76 -0.01 -0.21
N LEU A 194 -7.50 0.94 -0.79
CA LEU A 194 -8.95 0.93 -0.82
C LEU A 194 -9.39 0.45 -2.20
N ASN A 195 -10.32 -0.49 -2.21
CA ASN A 195 -10.99 -0.95 -3.43
C ASN A 195 -12.49 -0.75 -3.28
N HIS A 196 -13.10 -0.30 -4.34
CA HIS A 196 -14.53 -0.24 -4.48
C HIS A 196 -14.94 -0.86 -5.81
N TRP A 197 -16.00 -1.66 -5.80
CA TRP A 197 -16.59 -2.21 -7.01
C TRP A 197 -18.09 -1.89 -7.06
N ALA A 198 -18.53 -1.21 -8.11
CA ALA A 198 -19.92 -0.82 -8.27
C ALA A 198 -20.51 -1.34 -9.58
N GLY A 199 -21.66 -2.02 -9.49
CA GLY A 199 -22.47 -2.41 -10.64
C GLY A 199 -23.29 -1.26 -11.22
N ALA A 200 -23.39 -0.12 -10.51
CA ALA A 200 -24.09 1.10 -10.91
C ALA A 200 -23.27 2.32 -10.51
N PRO A 201 -23.50 3.50 -11.14
CA PRO A 201 -22.77 4.71 -10.81
C PRO A 201 -22.82 5.04 -9.31
N ARG A 202 -21.67 5.37 -8.72
CA ARG A 202 -21.51 5.84 -7.34
C ARG A 202 -20.74 7.15 -7.33
N ASN A 203 -20.89 7.95 -6.28
CA ASN A 203 -20.11 9.16 -6.08
C ASN A 203 -19.99 9.45 -4.59
N PHE A 204 -18.80 9.24 -4.04
CA PHE A 204 -18.55 9.39 -2.61
C PHE A 204 -17.10 9.75 -2.33
N ASP A 205 -16.89 10.31 -1.15
CA ASP A 205 -15.58 10.53 -0.56
C ASP A 205 -15.37 9.58 0.63
N VAL A 206 -14.18 9.03 0.75
CA VAL A 206 -13.70 8.35 1.96
C VAL A 206 -12.55 9.17 2.51
N ILE A 207 -12.61 9.52 3.79
CA ILE A 207 -11.48 10.13 4.49
C ILE A 207 -10.97 9.12 5.50
N LEU A 208 -9.68 8.82 5.43
CA LEU A 208 -8.96 7.98 6.38
C LEU A 208 -8.14 8.87 7.30
N ASP A 209 -7.97 8.42 8.53
CA ASP A 209 -7.06 9.00 9.50
C ASP A 209 -6.57 7.92 10.47
N ASP A 210 -5.36 8.12 11.01
CA ASP A 210 -4.78 7.29 12.06
C ASP A 210 -4.80 5.79 11.73
N VAL A 211 -4.36 5.45 10.49
CA VAL A 211 -4.24 4.06 10.02
C VAL A 211 -3.06 3.41 10.73
N ALA A 212 -3.33 2.39 11.53
CA ALA A 212 -2.32 1.72 12.34
C ALA A 212 -2.56 0.21 12.44
N VAL A 213 -1.48 -0.55 12.69
CA VAL A 213 -1.58 -1.93 13.15
C VAL A 213 -1.17 -2.00 14.62
N GLU A 214 -1.90 -2.77 15.42
CA GLU A 214 -1.71 -2.84 16.88
C GLU A 214 -1.93 -4.24 17.46
N LYS A 215 -1.37 -4.46 18.65
CA LYS A 215 -1.67 -5.63 19.50
C LYS A 215 -2.87 -5.30 20.35
N GLN A 216 -3.85 -6.17 20.32
CA GLN A 216 -4.98 -6.17 21.25
C GLN A 216 -4.97 -7.45 22.07
#